data_629b6572ab7e75a1c560ed2c019ec983
#
_entry.id   629b6572ab7e75a1c560ed2c019ec983
#
_cell.length_a   1.000
_cell.length_b   1.000
_cell.length_c   1.000
_cell.angle_alpha   90.00
_cell.angle_beta   90.00
_cell.angle_gamma   90.00
#
_symmetry.space_group_name_H-M   'P 1'
#
loop_
_entity.id
_entity.type
_entity.pdbx_description
1 polymer ?
#
loop_
_entity_poly.entity_id
_entity_poly.type
_entity_poly.pdbx_seq_one_letter_code
_entity_poly.pdbx_strand_id
1 'polypeptide(L)'
;MAKMRILSHLGDTVVVYDVEKATEGDPDSIKAVKEAERIFKEARARGATAFRVDAPDKAAERIDKFDKTAEQIIVVPRVAGG
;
A
#
# COMPACT_ATOMS: atom_id res chain seq x y z
N MET A 1 1.09 1.13 -13.27
CA MET A 1 1.86 1.17 -12.01
C MET A 1 0.94 1.30 -10.82
N ALA A 2 1.27 0.61 -9.76
CA ALA A 2 0.52 0.69 -8.52
C ALA A 2 1.24 1.60 -7.52
N LYS A 3 0.51 2.11 -6.56
CA LYS A 3 1.12 2.93 -5.50
C LYS A 3 0.45 2.65 -4.16
N MET A 4 1.24 2.83 -3.10
CA MET A 4 0.73 2.76 -1.73
C MET A 4 1.07 4.08 -1.05
N ARG A 5 0.03 4.72 -0.51
CA ARG A 5 0.18 5.97 0.22
C ARG A 5 0.01 5.69 1.71
N ILE A 6 1.01 6.05 2.48
CA ILE A 6 0.94 5.91 3.94
C ILE A 6 0.75 7.30 4.52
N LEU A 7 -0.39 7.53 5.13
CA LEU A 7 -0.73 8.82 5.74
C LEU A 7 -0.05 8.96 7.10
N SER A 8 0.40 10.15 7.42
CA SER A 8 1.05 10.44 8.69
C SER A 8 0.83 11.92 9.02
N HIS A 9 0.81 12.25 10.29
CA HIS A 9 0.73 13.64 10.73
C HIS A 9 1.99 14.45 10.37
N LEU A 10 3.06 13.77 10.00
CA LEU A 10 4.30 14.41 9.54
C LEU A 10 4.39 14.54 8.02
N GLY A 11 3.35 14.09 7.32
CA GLY A 11 3.30 14.08 5.87
C GLY A 11 3.06 12.68 5.33
N ASP A 12 2.76 12.58 4.04
CA ASP A 12 2.48 11.31 3.40
C ASP A 12 3.74 10.73 2.78
N THR A 13 3.86 9.39 2.86
CA THR A 13 4.88 8.65 2.14
C THR A 13 4.20 7.89 1.01
N VAL A 14 4.74 7.97 -0.20
CA VAL A 14 4.21 7.24 -1.35
C VAL A 14 5.26 6.26 -1.86
N VAL A 15 4.86 5.00 -1.98
CA VAL A 15 5.69 3.94 -2.53
C VAL A 15 5.08 3.53 -3.87
N VAL A 16 5.87 3.58 -4.92
CA VAL A 16 5.43 3.22 -6.28
C VAL A 16 6.09 1.91 -6.67
N TYR A 17 5.31 0.99 -7.23
CA TYR A 17 5.81 -0.33 -7.63
C TYR A 17 5.08 -0.81 -8.87
N ASP A 18 5.80 -1.61 -9.69
CA ASP A 18 5.27 -2.14 -10.94
C ASP A 18 5.10 -3.65 -10.81
N VAL A 19 3.85 -4.08 -10.58
CA VAL A 19 3.54 -5.50 -10.37
C VAL A 19 3.73 -6.30 -11.66
N GLU A 20 3.43 -5.73 -12.81
CA GLU A 20 3.58 -6.42 -14.08
C GLU A 20 5.04 -6.74 -14.36
N LYS A 21 5.93 -5.77 -14.20
CA LYS A 21 7.37 -5.99 -14.38
C LYS A 21 7.92 -6.96 -13.34
N ALA A 22 7.44 -6.90 -12.11
CA ALA A 22 7.83 -7.85 -11.08
C ALA A 22 7.44 -9.28 -11.46
N THR A 23 6.26 -9.46 -12.03
CA THR A 23 5.80 -10.77 -12.51
C THR A 23 6.65 -11.26 -13.68
N GLU A 24 7.16 -10.37 -14.49
CA GLU A 24 8.06 -10.70 -15.61
C GLU A 24 9.50 -11.01 -15.15
N GLY A 25 9.80 -10.82 -13.88
CA GLY A 25 11.10 -11.15 -13.31
C GLY A 25 12.08 -9.98 -13.20
N ASP A 26 11.63 -8.74 -13.40
CA ASP A 26 12.48 -7.57 -13.25
C ASP A 26 12.96 -7.42 -11.79
N PRO A 27 14.29 -7.50 -11.51
CA PRO A 27 14.77 -7.50 -10.14
C PRO A 27 14.40 -6.27 -9.33
N ASP A 28 14.47 -5.09 -9.93
CA ASP A 28 14.14 -3.84 -9.24
C ASP A 28 12.67 -3.76 -8.91
N SER A 29 11.81 -4.23 -9.82
CA SER A 29 10.37 -4.23 -9.59
C SER A 29 9.97 -5.25 -8.53
N ILE A 30 10.61 -6.43 -8.53
CA ILE A 30 10.40 -7.44 -7.48
C ILE A 30 10.77 -6.85 -6.11
N LYS A 31 11.88 -6.16 -6.04
CA LYS A 31 12.35 -5.52 -4.81
C LYS A 31 11.37 -4.47 -4.32
N ALA A 32 10.85 -3.65 -5.24
CA ALA A 32 9.89 -2.60 -4.90
C ALA A 32 8.58 -3.18 -4.37
N VAL A 33 8.08 -4.25 -4.97
CA VAL A 33 6.87 -4.93 -4.50
C VAL A 33 7.07 -5.53 -3.12
N LYS A 34 8.21 -6.19 -2.90
CA LYS A 34 8.52 -6.77 -1.58
C LYS A 34 8.63 -5.70 -0.51
N GLU A 35 9.24 -4.56 -0.85
CA GLU A 35 9.36 -3.44 0.09
C GLU A 35 7.99 -2.86 0.44
N ALA A 36 7.12 -2.69 -0.56
CA ALA A 36 5.76 -2.21 -0.34
C ALA A 36 4.99 -3.17 0.58
N GLU A 37 5.10 -4.47 0.34
CA GLU A 37 4.46 -5.48 1.17
C GLU A 37 4.99 -5.45 2.60
N ARG A 38 6.30 -5.29 2.77
CA ARG A 38 6.92 -5.20 4.09
C ARG A 38 6.39 -4.00 4.88
N ILE A 39 6.35 -2.84 4.22
CA ILE A 39 5.85 -1.61 4.84
C ILE A 39 4.37 -1.78 5.23
N PHE A 40 3.57 -2.39 4.35
CA PHE A 40 2.17 -2.67 4.62
C PHE A 40 2.01 -3.54 5.87
N LYS A 41 2.76 -4.64 5.95
CA LYS A 41 2.69 -5.54 7.10
C LYS A 41 3.10 -4.87 8.39
N GLU A 42 4.15 -4.07 8.36
CA GLU A 42 4.59 -3.32 9.55
C GLU A 42 3.54 -2.33 10.00
N ALA A 43 2.92 -1.61 9.07
CA ALA A 43 1.87 -0.64 9.40
C ALA A 43 0.66 -1.36 10.01
N ARG A 44 0.25 -2.48 9.43
CA ARG A 44 -0.86 -3.28 9.97
C ARG A 44 -0.55 -3.79 11.38
N ALA A 45 0.69 -4.22 11.61
CA ALA A 45 1.11 -4.69 12.93
C ALA A 45 1.02 -3.58 13.99
N ARG A 46 1.14 -2.32 13.57
CA ARG A 46 1.00 -1.17 14.46
C ARG A 46 -0.47 -0.72 14.63
N GLY A 47 -1.41 -1.42 13.99
CA GLY A 47 -2.82 -1.12 14.09
C GLY A 47 -3.37 -0.21 12.99
N ALA A 48 -2.60 0.05 11.95
CA ALA A 48 -3.08 0.85 10.82
C ALA A 48 -4.21 0.13 10.08
N THR A 49 -5.10 0.91 9.49
CA THR A 49 -6.16 0.41 8.62
C THR A 49 -5.76 0.66 7.17
N ALA A 50 -6.01 -0.31 6.31
CA ALA A 50 -5.65 -0.20 4.90
C ALA A 50 -6.88 -0.34 4.02
N PHE A 51 -6.86 0.41 2.91
CA PHE A 51 -7.95 0.41 1.93
C PHE A 51 -7.35 0.29 0.54
N ARG A 52 -8.07 -0.39 -0.36
CA ARG A 52 -7.73 -0.38 -1.79
C ARG A 52 -8.68 0.54 -2.54
N VAL A 53 -8.15 1.27 -3.51
CA VAL A 53 -8.92 2.14 -4.38
C VAL A 53 -8.49 1.84 -5.81
N ASP A 54 -9.40 1.30 -6.62
CA ASP A 54 -9.07 0.91 -7.99
C ASP A 54 -9.31 2.02 -9.01
N ALA A 55 -10.23 2.94 -8.72
CA ALA A 55 -10.52 4.07 -9.58
C ALA A 55 -11.11 5.21 -8.73
N PRO A 56 -10.97 6.47 -9.19
CA PRO A 56 -11.49 7.61 -8.42
C PRO A 56 -12.99 7.58 -8.16
N ASP A 57 -13.74 6.92 -9.04
CA ASP A 57 -15.20 6.81 -8.95
C ASP A 57 -15.67 5.58 -8.18
N LYS A 58 -14.75 4.74 -7.72
CA LYS A 58 -15.08 3.55 -6.96
C LYS A 58 -14.85 3.76 -5.48
N ALA A 59 -15.71 3.15 -4.67
CA ALA A 59 -15.57 3.20 -3.23
C ALA A 59 -14.29 2.48 -2.78
N ALA A 60 -13.65 3.00 -1.75
CA ALA A 60 -12.52 2.33 -1.14
C ALA A 60 -13.00 1.08 -0.40
N GLU A 61 -12.24 -0.01 -0.53
CA GLU A 61 -12.52 -1.26 0.17
C GLU A 61 -11.45 -1.52 1.23
N ARG A 62 -11.88 -1.85 2.43
CA ARG A 62 -10.94 -2.21 3.49
C ARG A 62 -10.29 -3.54 3.18
N ILE A 63 -8.96 -3.60 3.35
CA ILE A 63 -8.19 -4.83 3.15
C ILE A 63 -7.36 -5.13 4.39
N ASP A 64 -7.19 -6.43 4.67
CA ASP A 64 -6.37 -6.89 5.78
C ASP A 64 -5.00 -7.39 5.33
N LYS A 65 -4.87 -7.70 4.05
CA LYS A 65 -3.64 -8.22 3.46
C LYS A 65 -3.22 -7.37 2.27
N PHE A 66 -1.93 -7.35 1.99
CA PHE A 66 -1.41 -6.64 0.82
C PHE A 66 -1.99 -7.24 -0.46
N ASP A 67 -2.60 -6.39 -1.27
CA ASP A 67 -3.25 -6.79 -2.52
C ASP A 67 -2.49 -6.24 -3.70
N LYS A 68 -1.76 -7.11 -4.40
CA LYS A 68 -0.97 -6.74 -5.56
C LYS A 68 -1.82 -6.25 -6.73
N THR A 69 -3.11 -6.61 -6.77
CA THR A 69 -4.00 -6.23 -7.86
C THR A 69 -4.60 -4.84 -7.70
N ALA A 70 -4.47 -4.24 -6.52
CA ALA A 70 -5.01 -2.91 -6.27
C ALA A 70 -4.18 -1.85 -6.99
N GLU A 71 -4.87 -0.92 -7.66
CA GLU A 71 -4.21 0.23 -8.29
C GLU A 71 -3.56 1.14 -7.26
N GLN A 72 -4.26 1.34 -6.16
CA GLN A 72 -3.78 2.17 -5.07
C GLN A 72 -4.18 1.55 -3.73
N ILE A 73 -3.23 1.59 -2.79
CA ILE A 73 -3.50 1.23 -1.40
C ILE A 73 -3.27 2.48 -0.56
N ILE A 74 -4.21 2.76 0.34
CA ILE A 74 -4.08 3.87 1.29
C ILE A 74 -4.00 3.26 2.68
N VAL A 75 -2.94 3.60 3.41
CA VAL A 75 -2.72 3.12 4.77
C VAL A 75 -2.92 4.27 5.73
N VAL A 76 -3.89 4.13 6.63
CA VAL A 76 -4.24 5.15 7.61
C VAL A 76 -3.73 4.70 8.98
N PRO A 77 -2.83 5.45 9.60
CA PRO A 77 -2.28 5.04 10.90
C PRO A 77 -3.36 5.10 11.97
N ARG A 78 -3.18 4.27 12.99
CA ARG A 78 -4.04 4.30 14.14
C ARG A 78 -3.83 5.62 14.90
N VAL A 79 -4.93 6.31 15.18
CA VAL A 79 -4.88 7.52 16.00
C VAL A 79 -4.92 7.11 17.47
N ALA A 80 -3.80 7.32 18.16
CA ALA A 80 -3.71 6.98 19.58
C ALA A 80 -4.42 8.02 20.42
N GLY A 81 -5.06 7.56 21.48
CA GLY A 81 -5.62 8.42 22.49
C GLY A 81 -6.81 9.24 22.04
N GLY A 82 -7.50 8.73 21.11
CA GLY A 82 -8.69 9.41 20.59
C GLY A 82 -9.46 10.11 21.67
#